data_70799fa9c190180c4156775657d0fcfa
#
_entry.id   70799fa9c190180c4156775657d0fcfa
#
_cell.length_a   1.000
_cell.length_b   1.000
_cell.length_c   1.000
_cell.angle_alpha   90.00
_cell.angle_beta   90.00
_cell.angle_gamma   90.00
#
_symmetry.space_group_name_H-M   'P 1'
#
loop_
_entity.id
_entity.type
_entity.pdbx_description
1 polymer ?
#
loop_
_entity_poly.entity_id
_entity_poly.type
_entity_poly.pdbx_seq_one_letter_code
_entity_poly.pdbx_strand_id
1 'polypeptide(L)'
;MKKVLPALFRPATSGKTLMWQIEVSDHVIQGQAVIRVSSGLQDGTRQVFSTIIEKGKNIGKSNETSAFEQALKEAQSGWEKAKKKGYTENLENYAAPRKPMAAHTLSDCLHKLTWPAIVQPKLEGIHCKVVKKGPREIHYLSRDNNRFLNLEYMTPFYSEILAVGEEIGSELYAHDNSSLIIQDCGSLVLPPTRIHFEDIVSLVKGSEYAHDRELLIKSHMFDLPSGLPIEERLAELERRFSLLPDHCPIDIVPHYLVDNEEQFFEAHEGFKADGYEGTMYRRLGSPYVYDYRSYDLLKHKDFLDKEFPIVEIREGKGKFAGKAVFLCLADNGLPFEVITRGSAEKKEEYFRNAVDLVGGLMTVRYQRLTKRGVPYLPVGNLRNYE
;
A
#
# COMPACT_ATOMS: atom_id res chain seq x y z
N MET A 1 1.62 37.19 8.80
CA MET A 1 2.54 36.18 9.38
C MET A 1 3.27 35.44 8.26
N LYS A 2 4.49 34.93 8.53
CA LYS A 2 5.22 34.08 7.58
C LYS A 2 5.94 32.98 8.35
N LYS A 3 5.88 31.75 7.85
CA LYS A 3 6.64 30.60 8.37
C LYS A 3 7.27 29.82 7.22
N VAL A 4 8.56 29.52 7.35
CA VAL A 4 9.32 28.74 6.39
C VAL A 4 9.75 27.45 7.09
N LEU A 5 9.50 26.30 6.48
CA LEU A 5 10.02 25.04 6.99
C LEU A 5 11.47 24.83 6.52
N PRO A 6 12.27 24.00 7.20
CA PRO A 6 13.64 23.69 6.80
C PRO A 6 13.71 23.27 5.32
N ALA A 7 14.73 23.74 4.62
CA ALA A 7 14.98 23.33 3.26
C ALA A 7 15.34 21.83 3.22
N LEU A 8 14.93 21.14 2.18
CA LEU A 8 15.22 19.75 1.95
C LEU A 8 16.05 19.59 0.67
N PHE A 9 16.97 18.66 0.67
CA PHE A 9 17.92 18.42 -0.40
C PHE A 9 17.90 16.98 -0.86
N ARG A 10 18.21 16.74 -2.13
CA ARG A 10 18.33 15.39 -2.72
C ARG A 10 19.35 15.42 -3.84
N PRO A 11 20.23 14.40 -3.99
CA PRO A 11 21.06 14.25 -5.18
C PRO A 11 20.21 14.09 -6.44
N ALA A 12 20.56 14.78 -7.51
CA ALA A 12 20.02 14.57 -8.84
C ALA A 12 20.85 13.51 -9.58
N THR A 13 20.27 12.89 -10.60
CA THR A 13 20.97 11.94 -11.49
C THR A 13 22.17 12.56 -12.21
N SER A 14 22.17 13.87 -12.38
CA SER A 14 23.27 14.66 -12.95
C SER A 14 24.44 14.95 -11.99
N GLY A 15 24.42 14.43 -10.77
CA GLY A 15 25.39 14.71 -9.72
C GLY A 15 25.21 16.07 -9.02
N LYS A 16 24.26 16.90 -9.48
CA LYS A 16 23.91 18.17 -8.82
C LYS A 16 22.94 17.93 -7.65
N THR A 17 22.78 18.94 -6.80
CA THR A 17 21.83 18.91 -5.68
C THR A 17 20.50 19.55 -6.08
N LEU A 18 19.41 18.84 -5.85
CA LEU A 18 18.05 19.38 -5.89
C LEU A 18 17.70 19.94 -4.51
N MET A 19 17.03 21.07 -4.50
CA MET A 19 16.47 21.69 -3.30
C MET A 19 14.95 21.76 -3.40
N TRP A 20 14.29 21.56 -2.30
CA TRP A 20 12.84 21.72 -2.12
C TRP A 20 12.57 22.47 -0.83
N GLN A 21 11.71 23.50 -0.89
CA GLN A 21 11.35 24.30 0.25
C GLN A 21 9.90 24.67 0.20
N ILE A 22 9.27 24.79 1.36
CA ILE A 22 7.87 25.21 1.51
C ILE A 22 7.77 26.32 2.54
N GLU A 23 6.96 27.32 2.22
CA GLU A 23 6.67 28.44 3.10
C GLU A 23 5.15 28.69 3.14
N VAL A 24 4.70 29.26 4.26
CA VAL A 24 3.33 29.73 4.46
C VAL A 24 3.39 31.20 4.80
N SER A 25 2.55 32.00 4.17
CA SER A 25 2.37 33.44 4.48
C SER A 25 0.89 33.80 4.46
N ASP A 26 0.57 34.91 5.12
CA ASP A 26 -0.75 35.54 4.92
C ASP A 26 -0.92 35.92 3.46
N HIS A 27 -2.14 35.83 2.94
CA HIS A 27 -2.51 36.34 1.63
C HIS A 27 -2.84 37.84 1.71
N VAL A 28 -2.77 38.52 0.58
CA VAL A 28 -3.19 39.96 0.48
C VAL A 28 -4.66 40.16 0.85
N ILE A 29 -5.49 39.14 0.62
CA ILE A 29 -6.87 39.10 1.09
C ILE A 29 -6.88 38.67 2.54
N GLN A 30 -7.41 39.51 3.42
CA GLN A 30 -7.48 39.22 4.85
C GLN A 30 -8.27 37.93 5.14
N GLY A 31 -7.75 37.12 6.06
CA GLY A 31 -8.36 35.86 6.43
C GLY A 31 -7.99 34.65 5.54
N GLN A 32 -7.18 34.86 4.51
CA GLN A 32 -6.63 33.84 3.65
C GLN A 32 -5.13 33.62 3.90
N ALA A 33 -4.60 32.48 3.47
CA ALA A 33 -3.18 32.14 3.55
C ALA A 33 -2.67 31.59 2.21
N VAL A 34 -1.37 31.71 1.98
CA VAL A 34 -0.70 31.17 0.78
C VAL A 34 0.38 30.17 1.20
N ILE A 35 0.34 29.00 0.58
CA ILE A 35 1.43 28.02 0.62
C ILE A 35 2.25 28.20 -0.65
N ARG A 36 3.58 28.39 -0.53
CA ARG A 36 4.51 28.41 -1.66
C ARG A 36 5.48 27.27 -1.55
N VAL A 37 5.61 26.51 -2.64
CA VAL A 37 6.60 25.45 -2.79
C VAL A 37 7.60 25.87 -3.85
N SER A 38 8.87 25.91 -3.48
CA SER A 38 9.99 26.17 -4.38
C SER A 38 10.79 24.89 -4.57
N SER A 39 11.03 24.47 -5.81
CA SER A 39 11.80 23.26 -6.11
C SER A 39 12.62 23.41 -7.39
N GLY A 40 13.81 22.78 -7.43
CA GLY A 40 14.72 22.82 -8.56
C GLY A 40 16.16 22.58 -8.15
N LEU A 41 17.12 22.92 -8.99
CA LEU A 41 18.54 22.84 -8.63
C LEU A 41 18.87 23.86 -7.52
N GLN A 42 19.69 23.45 -6.57
CA GLN A 42 20.10 24.30 -5.45
C GLN A 42 20.74 25.61 -5.97
N ASP A 43 21.63 25.51 -6.93
CA ASP A 43 22.38 26.60 -7.53
C ASP A 43 21.87 26.97 -8.94
N GLY A 44 20.57 26.79 -9.19
CA GLY A 44 19.96 27.00 -10.49
C GLY A 44 18.53 27.54 -10.42
N THR A 45 17.85 27.49 -11.55
CA THR A 45 16.45 27.92 -11.66
C THR A 45 15.54 27.04 -10.83
N ARG A 46 14.64 27.64 -10.05
CA ARG A 46 13.63 26.95 -9.26
C ARG A 46 12.23 27.27 -9.77
N GLN A 47 11.40 26.28 -9.81
CA GLN A 47 9.98 26.45 -10.05
C GLN A 47 9.28 26.79 -8.73
N VAL A 48 8.35 27.71 -8.78
CA VAL A 48 7.55 28.12 -7.61
C VAL A 48 6.08 27.88 -7.91
N PHE A 49 5.43 27.11 -7.03
CA PHE A 49 4.01 26.86 -7.06
C PHE A 49 3.37 27.49 -5.82
N SER A 50 2.23 28.16 -6.03
CA SER A 50 1.47 28.80 -4.95
C SER A 50 0.07 28.21 -4.88
N THR A 51 -0.41 27.93 -3.67
CA THR A 51 -1.78 27.49 -3.38
C THR A 51 -2.39 28.42 -2.35
N ILE A 52 -3.57 28.93 -2.64
CA ILE A 52 -4.31 29.79 -1.71
C ILE A 52 -5.21 28.92 -0.84
N ILE A 53 -5.19 29.14 0.45
CA ILE A 53 -6.09 28.55 1.44
C ILE A 53 -7.08 29.65 1.84
N GLU A 54 -8.28 29.57 1.31
CA GLU A 54 -9.31 30.61 1.49
C GLU A 54 -9.89 30.64 2.89
N LYS A 55 -10.01 29.48 3.54
CA LYS A 55 -10.59 29.31 4.88
C LYS A 55 -10.02 28.10 5.61
N GLY A 56 -10.14 28.10 6.91
CA GLY A 56 -9.81 26.95 7.75
C GLY A 56 -10.80 25.81 7.62
N LYS A 57 -10.55 24.75 8.36
CA LYS A 57 -11.40 23.55 8.43
C LYS A 57 -12.06 23.42 9.80
N ASN A 58 -13.09 22.57 9.86
CA ASN A 58 -13.83 22.24 11.09
C ASN A 58 -14.44 23.45 11.81
N ILE A 59 -14.92 24.43 11.07
CA ILE A 59 -15.53 25.66 11.60
C ILE A 59 -16.64 25.31 12.60
N GLY A 60 -16.56 25.90 13.80
CA GLY A 60 -17.50 25.66 14.91
C GLY A 60 -17.25 24.37 15.71
N LYS A 61 -16.14 23.66 15.49
CA LYS A 61 -15.74 22.46 16.25
C LYS A 61 -14.51 22.75 17.13
N SER A 62 -14.28 21.90 18.14
CA SER A 62 -13.13 22.02 19.03
C SER A 62 -11.77 21.97 18.35
N ASN A 63 -11.69 21.40 17.13
CA ASN A 63 -10.50 21.33 16.31
C ASN A 63 -10.55 22.27 15.09
N GLU A 64 -11.31 23.37 15.20
CA GLU A 64 -11.36 24.44 14.19
C GLU A 64 -9.95 24.99 13.92
N THR A 65 -9.70 25.36 12.67
CA THR A 65 -8.47 26.02 12.26
C THR A 65 -8.77 27.29 11.49
N SER A 66 -7.93 28.32 11.65
CA SER A 66 -7.85 29.46 10.73
C SER A 66 -7.27 29.02 9.37
N ALA A 67 -7.37 29.85 8.35
CA ALA A 67 -6.74 29.58 7.06
C ALA A 67 -5.21 29.43 7.18
N PHE A 68 -4.57 30.24 8.02
CA PHE A 68 -3.11 30.15 8.25
C PHE A 68 -2.72 28.85 8.97
N GLU A 69 -3.44 28.44 10.00
CA GLU A 69 -3.19 27.15 10.69
C GLU A 69 -3.45 25.95 9.76
N GLN A 70 -4.49 26.03 8.94
CA GLN A 70 -4.76 25.00 7.93
C GLN A 70 -3.62 24.92 6.91
N ALA A 71 -3.15 26.08 6.43
CA ALA A 71 -2.00 26.15 5.52
C ALA A 71 -0.73 25.56 6.16
N LEU A 72 -0.48 25.82 7.45
CA LEU A 72 0.65 25.21 8.18
C LEU A 72 0.55 23.68 8.24
N LYS A 73 -0.63 23.13 8.55
CA LYS A 73 -0.86 21.67 8.58
C LYS A 73 -0.63 21.06 7.20
N GLU A 74 -1.11 21.72 6.14
CA GLU A 74 -0.92 21.24 4.77
C GLU A 74 0.55 21.38 4.31
N ALA A 75 1.23 22.45 4.70
CA ALA A 75 2.65 22.64 4.44
C ALA A 75 3.52 21.58 5.16
N GLN A 76 3.23 21.28 6.42
CA GLN A 76 3.90 20.21 7.16
C GLN A 76 3.69 18.85 6.49
N SER A 77 2.46 18.55 6.09
CA SER A 77 2.15 17.32 5.34
C SER A 77 2.91 17.26 3.99
N GLY A 78 3.03 18.39 3.29
CA GLY A 78 3.82 18.51 2.06
C GLY A 78 5.31 18.26 2.27
N TRP A 79 5.84 18.82 3.35
CA TRP A 79 7.24 18.66 3.75
C TRP A 79 7.57 17.20 4.09
N GLU A 80 6.73 16.53 4.87
CA GLU A 80 6.87 15.10 5.14
C GLU A 80 6.76 14.24 3.87
N LYS A 81 5.87 14.60 2.95
CA LYS A 81 5.77 13.92 1.65
C LYS A 81 7.04 14.12 0.80
N ALA A 82 7.69 15.26 0.89
CA ALA A 82 8.98 15.50 0.19
C ALA A 82 10.09 14.61 0.79
N LYS A 83 10.16 14.48 2.13
CA LYS A 83 11.10 13.55 2.79
C LYS A 83 10.89 12.10 2.32
N LYS A 84 9.66 11.67 2.19
CA LYS A 84 9.32 10.33 1.65
C LYS A 84 9.75 10.12 0.19
N LYS A 85 9.89 11.21 -0.59
CA LYS A 85 10.43 11.18 -1.97
C LYS A 85 11.96 11.26 -2.01
N GLY A 86 12.62 11.14 -0.88
CA GLY A 86 14.07 11.11 -0.76
C GLY A 86 14.71 12.47 -0.57
N TYR A 87 13.96 13.51 -0.25
CA TYR A 87 14.57 14.76 0.21
C TYR A 87 14.92 14.67 1.70
N THR A 88 16.02 15.25 2.11
CA THR A 88 16.53 15.28 3.50
C THR A 88 17.04 16.68 3.87
N GLU A 89 17.06 16.99 5.15
CA GLU A 89 17.63 18.22 5.68
C GLU A 89 19.16 18.24 5.59
N ASN A 90 19.78 17.04 5.65
CA ASN A 90 21.23 16.87 5.53
C ASN A 90 21.54 15.75 4.53
N LEU A 91 22.51 15.98 3.63
CA LEU A 91 22.99 14.99 2.65
C LEU A 91 24.12 14.10 3.20
N GLU A 92 24.66 14.38 4.38
CA GLU A 92 25.60 13.47 5.03
C GLU A 92 24.94 12.10 5.23
N ASN A 93 25.61 11.04 4.81
CA ASN A 93 25.08 9.66 4.86
C ASN A 93 23.74 9.47 4.12
N TYR A 94 23.50 10.25 3.07
CA TYR A 94 22.29 10.13 2.29
C TYR A 94 22.15 8.73 1.67
N ALA A 95 21.08 8.05 2.03
CA ALA A 95 20.64 6.83 1.36
C ALA A 95 19.26 7.09 0.73
N ALA A 96 19.17 6.98 -0.60
CA ALA A 96 17.89 7.14 -1.29
C ALA A 96 16.89 6.09 -0.79
N PRO A 97 15.67 6.49 -0.39
CA PRO A 97 14.64 5.53 -0.04
C PRO A 97 14.28 4.73 -1.28
N ARG A 98 14.46 3.41 -1.23
CA ARG A 98 14.14 2.50 -2.32
C ARG A 98 12.76 1.87 -2.09
N LYS A 99 12.00 1.75 -3.16
CA LYS A 99 10.75 0.97 -3.14
C LYS A 99 11.05 -0.51 -3.38
N PRO A 100 10.27 -1.41 -2.78
CA PRO A 100 10.45 -2.83 -3.04
C PRO A 100 10.16 -3.18 -4.50
N MET A 101 10.74 -4.29 -4.93
CA MET A 101 10.44 -4.93 -6.22
C MET A 101 8.93 -5.14 -6.35
N ALA A 102 8.35 -4.76 -7.49
CA ALA A 102 6.93 -4.88 -7.74
C ALA A 102 6.61 -6.00 -8.74
N ALA A 103 5.48 -6.68 -8.52
CA ALA A 103 5.01 -7.75 -9.38
C ALA A 103 4.19 -7.24 -10.56
N HIS A 104 4.35 -7.87 -11.76
CA HIS A 104 3.36 -7.81 -12.84
C HIS A 104 2.17 -8.74 -12.54
N THR A 105 1.08 -8.53 -13.27
CA THR A 105 -0.05 -9.47 -13.26
C THR A 105 0.28 -10.63 -14.21
N LEU A 106 0.09 -11.87 -13.75
CA LEU A 106 0.46 -13.05 -14.51
C LEU A 106 -0.30 -13.15 -15.84
N SER A 107 -1.60 -12.86 -15.85
CA SER A 107 -2.42 -12.89 -17.08
C SER A 107 -1.91 -11.96 -18.19
N ASP A 108 -1.23 -10.89 -17.84
CA ASP A 108 -0.65 -9.95 -18.80
C ASP A 108 0.74 -10.39 -19.29
N CYS A 109 1.31 -11.44 -18.70
CA CYS A 109 2.71 -11.83 -18.84
C CYS A 109 2.93 -13.34 -19.03
N LEU A 110 1.93 -14.12 -19.45
CA LEU A 110 2.03 -15.57 -19.64
C LEU A 110 3.21 -15.96 -20.54
N HIS A 111 3.47 -15.18 -21.58
CA HIS A 111 4.58 -15.39 -22.52
C HIS A 111 5.99 -15.16 -21.88
N LYS A 112 6.05 -14.74 -20.62
CA LYS A 112 7.30 -14.53 -19.86
C LYS A 112 7.58 -15.66 -18.88
N LEU A 113 6.67 -16.60 -18.72
CA LEU A 113 6.87 -17.73 -17.81
C LEU A 113 8.04 -18.59 -18.26
N THR A 114 8.81 -19.04 -17.29
CA THR A 114 9.89 -20.02 -17.46
C THR A 114 9.81 -21.04 -16.33
N TRP A 115 10.17 -22.25 -16.61
CA TRP A 115 10.11 -23.35 -15.67
C TRP A 115 11.49 -24.03 -15.54
N PRO A 116 11.84 -24.62 -14.40
CA PRO A 116 11.08 -24.60 -13.14
C PRO A 116 11.01 -23.19 -12.51
N ALA A 117 10.06 -23.00 -11.59
CA ALA A 117 9.83 -21.72 -10.90
C ALA A 117 9.46 -21.96 -9.43
N ILE A 118 9.61 -20.94 -8.61
CA ILE A 118 9.13 -20.94 -7.23
C ILE A 118 7.75 -20.30 -7.16
N VAL A 119 6.84 -20.93 -6.41
CA VAL A 119 5.53 -20.37 -6.08
C VAL A 119 5.40 -20.14 -4.58
N GLN A 120 4.69 -19.07 -4.22
CA GLN A 120 4.35 -18.73 -2.83
C GLN A 120 2.86 -18.36 -2.77
N PRO A 121 2.14 -18.67 -1.68
CA PRO A 121 0.80 -18.14 -1.48
C PRO A 121 0.84 -16.61 -1.44
N LYS A 122 -0.13 -15.99 -2.09
CA LYS A 122 -0.29 -14.54 -2.03
C LYS A 122 -1.15 -14.18 -0.83
N LEU A 123 -0.52 -13.55 0.15
CA LEU A 123 -1.20 -13.07 1.35
C LEU A 123 -2.02 -11.81 1.06
N GLU A 124 -3.16 -11.66 1.71
CA GLU A 124 -3.98 -10.44 1.68
C GLU A 124 -3.68 -9.59 2.93
N GLY A 125 -2.48 -9.05 3.00
CA GLY A 125 -1.99 -8.28 4.12
C GLY A 125 -1.48 -6.89 3.75
N ILE A 126 -0.62 -6.35 4.59
CA ILE A 126 0.05 -5.07 4.37
C ILE A 126 1.54 -5.33 4.17
N HIS A 127 2.03 -4.97 2.99
CA HIS A 127 3.45 -5.04 2.69
C HIS A 127 4.28 -4.22 3.68
N CYS A 128 5.26 -4.85 4.31
CA CYS A 128 6.18 -4.25 5.26
C CYS A 128 7.63 -4.53 4.87
N LYS A 129 8.43 -3.48 4.75
CA LYS A 129 9.89 -3.58 4.73
C LYS A 129 10.37 -3.47 6.17
N VAL A 130 11.05 -4.48 6.64
CA VAL A 130 11.69 -4.47 7.97
C VAL A 130 13.17 -4.15 7.77
N VAL A 131 13.61 -3.00 8.27
CA VAL A 131 14.98 -2.48 8.05
C VAL A 131 15.68 -2.28 9.38
N LYS A 132 16.85 -2.89 9.57
CA LYS A 132 17.67 -2.65 10.76
C LYS A 132 18.55 -1.42 10.56
N LYS A 133 18.31 -0.39 11.37
CA LYS A 133 19.04 0.88 11.33
C LYS A 133 20.16 0.99 12.37
N GLY A 134 20.06 0.26 13.45
CA GLY A 134 21.02 0.21 14.53
C GLY A 134 20.93 -1.11 15.31
N PRO A 135 21.79 -1.35 16.30
CA PRO A 135 21.84 -2.63 17.02
C PRO A 135 20.49 -3.12 17.55
N ARG A 136 19.65 -2.18 18.01
CA ARG A 136 18.29 -2.46 18.52
C ARG A 136 17.23 -1.57 17.84
N GLU A 137 17.56 -1.00 16.69
CA GLU A 137 16.67 -0.08 15.98
C GLU A 137 16.17 -0.75 14.70
N ILE A 138 14.91 -1.14 14.69
CA ILE A 138 14.19 -1.70 13.56
C ILE A 138 13.15 -0.70 13.07
N HIS A 139 13.14 -0.45 11.77
CA HIS A 139 12.12 0.36 11.11
C HIS A 139 11.18 -0.55 10.31
N TYR A 140 9.90 -0.47 10.60
CA TYR A 140 8.82 -1.10 9.86
C TYR A 140 8.25 -0.10 8.88
N LEU A 141 8.42 -0.33 7.59
CA LEU A 141 8.11 0.64 6.54
C LEU A 141 7.13 0.07 5.52
N SER A 142 6.14 0.87 5.16
CA SER A 142 5.27 0.54 4.03
C SER A 142 6.05 0.58 2.71
N ARG A 143 5.42 0.12 1.62
CA ARG A 143 5.96 0.22 0.25
C ARG A 143 6.41 1.65 -0.13
N ASP A 144 5.74 2.66 0.39
CA ASP A 144 6.04 4.08 0.15
C ASP A 144 6.89 4.71 1.28
N ASN A 145 7.60 3.90 2.07
CA ASN A 145 8.46 4.30 3.18
C ASN A 145 7.74 5.07 4.31
N ASN A 146 6.43 4.86 4.49
CA ASN A 146 5.74 5.31 5.69
C ASN A 146 6.04 4.35 6.84
N ARG A 147 6.39 4.89 8.01
CA ARG A 147 6.66 4.09 9.20
C ARG A 147 5.35 3.57 9.81
N PHE A 148 5.36 2.30 10.20
CA PHE A 148 4.38 1.70 11.11
C PHE A 148 4.95 1.82 12.54
N LEU A 149 4.13 2.23 13.48
CA LEU A 149 4.58 2.52 14.84
C LEU A 149 4.22 1.43 15.87
N ASN A 150 3.25 0.58 15.54
CA ASN A 150 2.66 -0.39 16.48
C ASN A 150 3.26 -1.80 16.38
N LEU A 151 4.48 -1.94 15.82
CA LEU A 151 5.10 -3.25 15.54
C LEU A 151 6.35 -3.50 16.39
N GLU A 152 6.57 -2.73 17.42
CA GLU A 152 7.78 -2.79 18.24
C GLU A 152 7.95 -4.13 18.99
N TYR A 153 6.86 -4.85 19.23
CA TYR A 153 6.88 -6.19 19.81
C TYR A 153 7.64 -7.22 18.96
N MET A 154 7.82 -6.99 17.67
CA MET A 154 8.63 -7.82 16.77
C MET A 154 10.13 -7.46 16.78
N THR A 155 10.48 -6.29 17.34
CA THR A 155 11.85 -5.74 17.27
C THR A 155 12.92 -6.65 17.88
N PRO A 156 12.71 -7.33 19.03
CA PRO A 156 13.70 -8.25 19.59
C PRO A 156 14.11 -9.33 18.57
N PHE A 157 13.14 -9.94 17.94
CA PHE A 157 13.34 -11.04 16.98
C PHE A 157 14.08 -10.60 15.72
N TYR A 158 13.65 -9.50 15.10
CA TYR A 158 14.35 -8.95 13.93
C TYR A 158 15.75 -8.45 14.22
N SER A 159 16.00 -8.02 15.46
CA SER A 159 17.35 -7.60 15.88
C SER A 159 18.33 -8.76 15.92
N GLU A 160 17.87 -9.99 16.09
CA GLU A 160 18.71 -11.20 16.10
C GLU A 160 19.08 -11.65 14.68
N ILE A 161 18.15 -11.54 13.73
CA ILE A 161 18.29 -12.14 12.39
C ILE A 161 18.74 -11.15 11.31
N LEU A 162 18.77 -9.84 11.58
CA LEU A 162 19.21 -8.81 10.63
C LEU A 162 20.54 -8.20 11.05
N ALA A 163 21.44 -7.96 10.10
CA ALA A 163 22.58 -7.08 10.28
C ALA A 163 22.17 -5.61 10.05
N VAL A 164 22.92 -4.67 10.61
CA VAL A 164 22.67 -3.24 10.42
C VAL A 164 22.80 -2.88 8.93
N GLY A 165 21.79 -2.23 8.38
CA GLY A 165 21.68 -1.88 6.96
C GLY A 165 20.93 -2.90 6.12
N GLU A 166 20.67 -4.12 6.63
CA GLU A 166 19.86 -5.11 5.91
C GLU A 166 18.36 -4.83 6.04
N GLU A 167 17.61 -5.42 5.11
CA GLU A 167 16.15 -5.40 5.13
C GLU A 167 15.55 -6.78 4.78
N ILE A 168 14.36 -7.03 5.27
CA ILE A 168 13.51 -8.17 4.91
C ILE A 168 12.19 -7.63 4.32
N GLY A 169 11.75 -8.25 3.22
CA GLY A 169 10.41 -8.10 2.68
C GLY A 169 9.44 -9.01 3.42
N SER A 170 8.39 -8.42 4.01
CA SER A 170 7.37 -9.18 4.72
C SER A 170 5.97 -8.66 4.42
N GLU A 171 4.96 -9.48 4.73
CA GLU A 171 3.55 -9.11 4.73
C GLU A 171 3.03 -9.17 6.16
N LEU A 172 2.47 -8.07 6.65
CA LEU A 172 1.75 -8.04 7.93
C LEU A 172 0.38 -8.66 7.69
N TYR A 173 0.17 -9.84 8.26
CA TYR A 173 -0.97 -10.69 7.95
C TYR A 173 -1.45 -11.45 9.18
N ALA A 174 -2.72 -11.78 9.19
CA ALA A 174 -3.30 -12.72 10.13
C ALA A 174 -4.09 -13.75 9.30
N HIS A 175 -3.67 -15.00 9.37
CA HIS A 175 -4.36 -16.07 8.67
C HIS A 175 -5.69 -16.39 9.35
N ASP A 176 -6.71 -16.70 8.55
CA ASP A 176 -8.06 -17.05 9.02
C ASP A 176 -8.09 -18.50 9.55
N ASN A 177 -7.19 -18.82 10.45
CA ASN A 177 -7.23 -20.09 11.15
C ASN A 177 -8.05 -19.93 12.44
N SER A 178 -9.26 -20.45 12.42
CA SER A 178 -10.12 -20.65 13.58
C SER A 178 -9.47 -21.44 14.75
N SER A 179 -8.24 -21.89 14.59
CA SER A 179 -7.48 -22.67 15.55
C SER A 179 -6.41 -21.89 16.33
N LEU A 180 -6.22 -20.59 16.11
CA LEU A 180 -5.39 -19.76 17.01
C LEU A 180 -6.16 -19.38 18.27
N ILE A 181 -6.54 -20.41 19.03
CA ILE A 181 -6.78 -20.27 20.46
C ILE A 181 -5.41 -20.08 21.07
N ILE A 182 -5.10 -18.84 21.51
CA ILE A 182 -4.02 -18.64 22.45
C ILE A 182 -4.49 -19.25 23.78
N GLN A 183 -4.27 -20.56 23.93
CA GLN A 183 -4.27 -21.22 25.23
C GLN A 183 -2.94 -20.87 25.90
N ASP A 184 -3.04 -20.20 27.03
CA ASP A 184 -2.04 -19.93 28.06
C ASP A 184 -1.63 -18.48 28.30
N CYS A 185 -2.57 -17.58 28.39
CA CYS A 185 -2.46 -16.48 29.35
C CYS A 185 -3.82 -16.15 29.98
N GLY A 186 -4.41 -17.16 30.59
CA GLY A 186 -5.53 -17.06 31.53
C GLY A 186 -6.48 -15.88 31.36
N SER A 187 -7.47 -15.96 30.48
CA SER A 187 -8.65 -15.10 30.44
C SER A 187 -8.90 -14.26 29.17
N LEU A 188 -8.69 -14.75 27.96
CA LEU A 188 -9.47 -14.20 26.83
C LEU A 188 -9.70 -15.28 25.77
N VAL A 189 -10.81 -15.98 25.89
CA VAL A 189 -11.39 -16.76 24.78
C VAL A 189 -12.06 -15.75 23.87
N LEU A 190 -11.35 -15.26 22.86
CA LEU A 190 -11.99 -14.57 21.74
C LEU A 190 -12.62 -15.65 20.84
N PRO A 191 -13.89 -15.54 20.48
CA PRO A 191 -14.48 -16.43 19.49
C PRO A 191 -13.68 -16.34 18.17
N PRO A 192 -13.64 -17.40 17.35
CA PRO A 192 -12.97 -17.41 16.06
C PRO A 192 -13.68 -16.45 15.11
N THR A 193 -13.31 -15.17 15.17
CA THR A 193 -13.79 -14.16 14.24
C THR A 193 -12.73 -14.00 13.17
N ARG A 194 -13.09 -14.31 11.94
CA ARG A 194 -12.30 -14.04 10.75
C ARG A 194 -11.71 -12.63 10.81
N ILE A 195 -10.38 -12.51 10.70
CA ILE A 195 -9.71 -11.23 10.62
C ILE A 195 -9.75 -10.78 9.17
N HIS A 196 -10.60 -9.83 8.86
CA HIS A 196 -10.67 -9.25 7.53
C HIS A 196 -9.50 -8.31 7.27
N PHE A 197 -9.13 -8.13 6.00
CA PHE A 197 -8.08 -7.18 5.59
C PHE A 197 -8.29 -5.77 6.18
N GLU A 198 -9.54 -5.32 6.27
CA GLU A 198 -9.89 -4.03 6.86
C GLU A 198 -9.51 -3.95 8.35
N ASP A 199 -9.62 -5.05 9.09
CA ASP A 199 -9.19 -5.14 10.48
C ASP A 199 -7.66 -5.09 10.57
N ILE A 200 -6.93 -5.81 9.69
CA ILE A 200 -5.46 -5.73 9.60
C ILE A 200 -5.01 -4.29 9.33
N VAL A 201 -5.66 -3.61 8.37
CA VAL A 201 -5.35 -2.21 8.05
C VAL A 201 -5.58 -1.30 9.27
N SER A 202 -6.66 -1.49 10.00
CA SER A 202 -6.99 -0.72 11.19
C SER A 202 -5.95 -0.92 12.30
N LEU A 203 -5.56 -2.17 12.56
CA LEU A 203 -4.59 -2.52 13.61
C LEU A 203 -3.18 -1.99 13.28
N VAL A 204 -2.73 -2.13 12.03
CA VAL A 204 -1.37 -1.72 11.62
C VAL A 204 -1.22 -0.21 11.43
N LYS A 205 -2.29 0.49 11.00
CA LYS A 205 -2.26 1.93 10.71
C LYS A 205 -2.90 2.79 11.80
N GLY A 206 -3.48 2.19 12.83
CA GLY A 206 -4.05 2.90 13.97
C GLY A 206 -3.00 3.77 14.65
N SER A 207 -3.40 4.96 15.09
CA SER A 207 -2.52 5.90 15.81
C SER A 207 -2.60 5.75 17.33
N GLU A 208 -3.47 4.91 17.83
CA GLU A 208 -3.70 4.69 19.26
C GLU A 208 -3.16 3.33 19.70
N TYR A 209 -2.64 3.33 20.91
CA TYR A 209 -1.91 2.26 21.61
C TYR A 209 -2.40 0.83 21.33
N ALA A 210 -1.41 -0.07 21.36
CA ALA A 210 -1.55 -1.52 21.26
C ALA A 210 -2.81 -2.04 21.95
N HIS A 211 -3.73 -2.56 21.14
CA HIS A 211 -4.78 -3.43 21.65
C HIS A 211 -4.25 -4.86 21.67
N ASP A 212 -4.71 -5.71 22.59
CA ASP A 212 -4.38 -7.15 22.65
C ASP A 212 -4.55 -7.86 21.30
N ARG A 213 -5.37 -7.28 20.42
CA ARG A 213 -5.58 -7.76 19.02
C ARG A 213 -4.41 -7.51 18.08
N GLU A 214 -3.45 -6.64 18.38
CA GLU A 214 -2.26 -6.42 17.54
C GLU A 214 -1.35 -7.65 17.55
N LEU A 215 -1.34 -8.40 18.63
CA LEU A 215 -0.63 -9.67 18.73
C LEU A 215 -1.15 -10.75 17.78
N LEU A 216 -2.32 -10.55 17.16
CA LEU A 216 -2.85 -11.42 16.12
C LEU A 216 -2.16 -11.20 14.78
N ILE A 217 -1.49 -10.04 14.60
CA ILE A 217 -0.75 -9.72 13.38
C ILE A 217 0.64 -10.30 13.47
N LYS A 218 0.96 -11.21 12.55
CA LYS A 218 2.31 -11.72 12.36
C LYS A 218 2.97 -11.05 11.15
N SER A 219 4.28 -11.01 11.17
CA SER A 219 5.09 -10.61 10.02
C SER A 219 5.52 -11.85 9.26
N HIS A 220 4.95 -12.06 8.07
CA HIS A 220 5.26 -13.21 7.21
C HIS A 220 6.37 -12.81 6.23
N MET A 221 7.58 -13.26 6.47
CA MET A 221 8.75 -12.99 5.64
C MET A 221 8.66 -13.73 4.31
N PHE A 222 8.89 -13.06 3.20
CA PHE A 222 8.81 -13.67 1.86
C PHE A 222 10.03 -13.43 0.98
N ASP A 223 10.95 -12.53 1.35
CA ASP A 223 12.17 -12.26 0.59
C ASP A 223 13.24 -11.59 1.46
N LEU A 224 14.51 -11.84 1.14
CA LEU A 224 15.67 -11.17 1.70
C LEU A 224 16.37 -10.37 0.58
N PRO A 225 16.01 -9.07 0.38
CA PRO A 225 16.50 -8.27 -0.73
C PRO A 225 18.01 -8.21 -0.83
N SER A 226 18.56 -8.81 -1.88
CA SER A 226 20.01 -8.79 -2.21
C SER A 226 20.22 -9.03 -3.70
N GLY A 227 21.48 -9.00 -4.15
CA GLY A 227 21.85 -9.36 -5.54
C GLY A 227 21.87 -10.86 -5.82
N LEU A 228 21.63 -11.71 -4.82
CA LEU A 228 21.61 -13.16 -4.95
C LEU A 228 20.37 -13.67 -5.70
N PRO A 229 20.45 -14.85 -6.33
CA PRO A 229 19.29 -15.56 -6.87
C PRO A 229 18.20 -15.77 -5.82
N ILE A 230 16.94 -15.85 -6.27
CA ILE A 230 15.79 -15.98 -5.35
C ILE A 230 15.89 -17.23 -4.46
N GLU A 231 16.33 -18.36 -5.00
CA GLU A 231 16.50 -19.60 -4.26
C GLU A 231 17.50 -19.47 -3.12
N GLU A 232 18.62 -18.76 -3.33
CA GLU A 232 19.61 -18.51 -2.30
C GLU A 232 19.07 -17.52 -1.23
N ARG A 233 18.31 -16.51 -1.66
CA ARG A 233 17.67 -15.57 -0.73
C ARG A 233 16.66 -16.25 0.19
N LEU A 234 15.87 -17.20 -0.36
CA LEU A 234 14.88 -17.95 0.42
C LEU A 234 15.56 -18.93 1.37
N ALA A 235 16.59 -19.66 0.90
CA ALA A 235 17.36 -20.57 1.76
C ALA A 235 18.02 -19.81 2.95
N GLU A 236 18.59 -18.64 2.70
CA GLU A 236 19.13 -17.81 3.78
C GLU A 236 18.03 -17.28 4.71
N LEU A 237 16.86 -16.93 4.18
CA LEU A 237 15.71 -16.50 4.97
C LEU A 237 15.22 -17.63 5.89
N GLU A 238 15.11 -18.87 5.39
CA GLU A 238 14.79 -20.06 6.19
C GLU A 238 15.81 -20.31 7.28
N ARG A 239 17.10 -20.25 6.94
CA ARG A 239 18.17 -20.38 7.92
C ARG A 239 18.07 -19.36 9.03
N ARG A 240 17.76 -18.09 8.71
CA ARG A 240 17.55 -17.04 9.71
C ARG A 240 16.30 -17.28 10.54
N PHE A 241 15.23 -17.71 9.92
CA PHE A 241 13.97 -18.00 10.60
C PHE A 241 14.16 -19.15 11.63
N SER A 242 14.96 -20.18 11.32
CA SER A 242 15.24 -21.29 12.25
C SER A 242 16.00 -20.88 13.52
N LEU A 243 16.51 -19.65 13.60
CA LEU A 243 17.13 -19.11 14.81
C LEU A 243 16.10 -18.50 15.77
N LEU A 244 14.87 -18.28 15.29
CA LEU A 244 13.81 -17.67 16.08
C LEU A 244 13.07 -18.71 16.93
N PRO A 245 12.52 -18.34 18.10
CA PRO A 245 11.72 -19.24 18.91
C PRO A 245 10.36 -19.55 18.25
N ASP A 246 9.84 -20.76 18.44
CA ASP A 246 8.61 -21.28 17.81
C ASP A 246 7.37 -20.40 17.97
N HIS A 247 7.28 -19.62 19.02
CA HIS A 247 6.12 -18.75 19.31
C HIS A 247 6.37 -17.27 19.06
N CYS A 248 7.32 -16.93 18.19
CA CYS A 248 7.55 -15.54 17.79
C CYS A 248 6.42 -15.01 16.88
N PRO A 249 6.19 -13.68 16.86
CA PRO A 249 5.20 -13.04 15.99
C PRO A 249 5.71 -12.88 14.55
N ILE A 250 6.66 -13.71 14.13
CA ILE A 250 7.25 -13.73 12.80
C ILE A 250 7.04 -15.12 12.23
N ASP A 251 6.75 -15.18 10.95
CA ASP A 251 6.56 -16.42 10.21
C ASP A 251 7.27 -16.30 8.86
N ILE A 252 7.41 -17.41 8.15
CA ILE A 252 7.93 -17.43 6.79
C ILE A 252 6.82 -17.84 5.81
N VAL A 253 6.71 -17.14 4.70
CA VAL A 253 5.78 -17.54 3.63
C VAL A 253 6.28 -18.82 2.99
N PRO A 254 5.51 -19.93 3.03
CA PRO A 254 5.92 -21.19 2.43
C PRO A 254 6.18 -21.00 0.93
N HIS A 255 7.11 -21.78 0.40
CA HIS A 255 7.43 -21.73 -1.02
C HIS A 255 7.69 -23.13 -1.56
N TYR A 256 7.34 -23.33 -2.82
CA TYR A 256 7.38 -24.62 -3.48
C TYR A 256 7.98 -24.48 -4.87
N LEU A 257 8.75 -25.49 -5.31
CA LEU A 257 9.21 -25.59 -6.68
C LEU A 257 8.11 -26.21 -7.54
N VAL A 258 7.87 -25.64 -8.71
CA VAL A 258 6.94 -26.16 -9.71
C VAL A 258 7.63 -26.22 -11.07
N ASP A 259 7.40 -27.31 -11.83
CA ASP A 259 8.12 -27.61 -13.06
C ASP A 259 7.41 -27.14 -14.33
N ASN A 260 6.13 -26.79 -14.23
CA ASN A 260 5.32 -26.39 -15.37
C ASN A 260 4.09 -25.58 -14.96
N GLU A 261 3.33 -25.11 -15.96
CA GLU A 261 2.13 -24.31 -15.78
C GLU A 261 1.00 -25.08 -15.07
N GLU A 262 0.85 -26.38 -15.31
CA GLU A 262 -0.17 -27.21 -14.66
C GLU A 262 0.04 -27.26 -13.14
N GLN A 263 1.25 -27.56 -12.70
CA GLN A 263 1.59 -27.55 -11.26
C GLN A 263 1.45 -26.16 -10.64
N PHE A 264 1.69 -25.08 -11.40
CA PHE A 264 1.44 -23.73 -10.92
C PHE A 264 -0.05 -23.51 -10.61
N PHE A 265 -0.94 -23.93 -11.50
CA PHE A 265 -2.38 -23.78 -11.29
C PHE A 265 -2.92 -24.75 -10.23
N GLU A 266 -2.37 -25.95 -10.10
CA GLU A 266 -2.68 -26.84 -8.97
C GLU A 266 -2.31 -26.21 -7.62
N ALA A 267 -1.12 -25.61 -7.51
CA ALA A 267 -0.70 -24.88 -6.32
C ALA A 267 -1.60 -23.66 -6.06
N HIS A 268 -2.04 -22.98 -7.12
CA HIS A 268 -2.97 -21.86 -7.00
C HIS A 268 -4.32 -22.27 -6.40
N GLU A 269 -4.90 -23.37 -6.89
CA GLU A 269 -6.17 -23.87 -6.35
C GLU A 269 -6.00 -24.36 -4.89
N GLY A 270 -4.85 -24.98 -4.56
CA GLY A 270 -4.51 -25.34 -3.19
C GLY A 270 -4.45 -24.11 -2.26
N PHE A 271 -3.72 -23.08 -2.66
CA PHE A 271 -3.63 -21.83 -1.87
C PHE A 271 -4.99 -21.14 -1.68
N LYS A 272 -5.85 -21.20 -2.69
CA LYS A 272 -7.22 -20.66 -2.57
C LYS A 272 -8.06 -21.49 -1.59
N ALA A 273 -7.95 -22.80 -1.63
CA ALA A 273 -8.64 -23.70 -0.69
C ALA A 273 -8.19 -23.43 0.75
N ASP A 274 -6.92 -23.07 0.94
CA ASP A 274 -6.35 -22.69 2.24
C ASP A 274 -6.70 -21.23 2.64
N GLY A 275 -7.45 -20.48 1.81
CA GLY A 275 -7.94 -19.13 2.13
C GLY A 275 -7.01 -17.98 1.73
N TYR A 276 -5.93 -18.22 0.99
CA TYR A 276 -5.06 -17.17 0.47
C TYR A 276 -5.68 -16.41 -0.72
N GLU A 277 -5.19 -15.20 -0.99
CA GLU A 277 -5.68 -14.34 -2.09
C GLU A 277 -5.37 -14.90 -3.49
N GLY A 278 -4.33 -15.72 -3.60
CA GLY A 278 -3.83 -16.27 -4.86
C GLY A 278 -2.38 -16.75 -4.77
N THR A 279 -1.63 -16.57 -5.83
CA THR A 279 -0.27 -17.11 -5.98
C THR A 279 0.71 -16.04 -6.46
N MET A 280 1.92 -16.07 -5.91
CA MET A 280 3.08 -15.35 -6.42
C MET A 280 3.98 -16.33 -7.17
N TYR A 281 4.37 -15.97 -8.39
CA TYR A 281 5.37 -16.66 -9.20
C TYR A 281 6.71 -15.94 -9.07
N ARG A 282 7.80 -16.70 -8.93
CA ARG A 282 9.17 -16.20 -8.90
C ARG A 282 10.06 -17.00 -9.83
N ARG A 283 10.70 -16.32 -10.77
CA ARG A 283 11.65 -16.95 -11.68
C ARG A 283 12.91 -17.37 -10.93
N LEU A 284 13.36 -18.62 -11.11
CA LEU A 284 14.65 -19.09 -10.60
C LEU A 284 15.82 -18.25 -11.16
N GLY A 285 16.87 -18.15 -10.39
CA GLY A 285 18.07 -17.40 -10.74
C GLY A 285 17.89 -15.87 -10.71
N SER A 286 16.69 -15.34 -10.42
CA SER A 286 16.42 -13.91 -10.51
C SER A 286 16.94 -13.13 -9.29
N PRO A 287 17.62 -11.99 -9.51
CA PRO A 287 18.02 -11.07 -8.45
C PRO A 287 16.83 -10.24 -7.94
N TYR A 288 17.01 -9.60 -6.79
CA TYR A 288 16.05 -8.60 -6.31
C TYR A 288 16.36 -7.22 -6.93
N VAL A 289 15.37 -6.58 -7.54
CA VAL A 289 15.53 -5.28 -8.19
C VAL A 289 14.61 -4.24 -7.55
N TYR A 290 15.21 -3.27 -6.85
CA TYR A 290 14.48 -2.16 -6.24
C TYR A 290 13.89 -1.20 -7.29
N ASP A 291 12.85 -0.46 -6.90
CA ASP A 291 12.21 0.59 -7.71
C ASP A 291 11.74 0.13 -9.10
N TYR A 292 11.60 -1.18 -9.28
CA TYR A 292 11.28 -1.79 -10.57
C TYR A 292 10.12 -2.77 -10.46
N ARG A 293 9.30 -2.81 -11.50
CA ARG A 293 8.29 -3.84 -11.70
C ARG A 293 8.88 -4.93 -12.59
N SER A 294 9.19 -6.08 -11.98
CA SER A 294 9.93 -7.15 -12.66
C SER A 294 9.00 -8.22 -13.24
N TYR A 295 9.39 -8.74 -14.39
CA TYR A 295 8.80 -9.96 -14.97
C TYR A 295 9.27 -11.25 -14.27
N ASP A 296 10.26 -11.15 -13.40
CA ASP A 296 10.72 -12.26 -12.57
C ASP A 296 9.83 -12.47 -11.32
N LEU A 297 8.93 -11.53 -11.06
CA LEU A 297 7.96 -11.56 -9.99
C LEU A 297 6.57 -11.29 -10.56
N LEU A 298 5.71 -12.31 -10.59
CA LEU A 298 4.35 -12.19 -11.08
C LEU A 298 3.36 -12.53 -9.97
N LYS A 299 2.16 -11.96 -10.06
CA LYS A 299 1.06 -12.26 -9.16
C LYS A 299 -0.13 -12.78 -9.95
N HIS A 300 -0.73 -13.83 -9.47
CA HIS A 300 -1.98 -14.39 -9.96
C HIS A 300 -3.04 -14.33 -8.86
N LYS A 301 -4.22 -13.89 -9.22
CA LYS A 301 -5.39 -13.85 -8.34
C LYS A 301 -6.65 -13.82 -9.17
N ASP A 302 -7.70 -14.41 -8.64
CA ASP A 302 -9.00 -14.42 -9.28
C ASP A 302 -9.75 -13.11 -9.09
N PHE A 303 -10.67 -12.90 -10.01
CA PHE A 303 -11.64 -11.83 -9.95
C PHE A 303 -13.03 -12.40 -10.17
N LEU A 304 -13.99 -11.78 -9.52
CA LEU A 304 -15.40 -12.04 -9.72
C LEU A 304 -15.97 -10.95 -10.61
N ASP A 305 -16.82 -11.34 -11.54
CA ASP A 305 -17.60 -10.42 -12.37
C ASP A 305 -19.08 -10.63 -12.06
N LYS A 306 -19.78 -9.55 -11.73
CA LYS A 306 -21.23 -9.58 -11.45
C LYS A 306 -21.90 -8.30 -11.90
N GLU A 307 -23.16 -8.39 -12.27
CA GLU A 307 -23.99 -7.24 -12.64
C GLU A 307 -24.67 -6.66 -11.41
N PHE A 308 -24.63 -5.32 -11.30
CA PHE A 308 -25.26 -4.55 -10.24
C PHE A 308 -26.06 -3.39 -10.81
N PRO A 309 -27.24 -3.08 -10.26
CA PRO A 309 -28.06 -1.96 -10.72
C PRO A 309 -27.37 -0.62 -10.42
N ILE A 310 -27.43 0.28 -11.40
CA ILE A 310 -26.96 1.66 -11.28
C ILE A 310 -28.08 2.49 -10.68
N VAL A 311 -27.89 3.02 -9.49
CA VAL A 311 -28.90 3.83 -8.80
C VAL A 311 -28.66 5.33 -8.91
N GLU A 312 -27.42 5.74 -9.13
CA GLU A 312 -27.06 7.16 -9.28
C GLU A 312 -25.71 7.29 -10.02
N ILE A 313 -25.49 8.40 -10.70
CA ILE A 313 -24.21 8.78 -11.27
C ILE A 313 -23.86 10.16 -10.79
N ARG A 314 -22.70 10.32 -10.15
CA ARG A 314 -22.20 11.56 -9.58
C ARG A 314 -20.97 12.05 -10.30
N GLU A 315 -20.71 13.34 -10.20
CA GLU A 315 -19.43 13.90 -10.59
C GLU A 315 -18.34 13.48 -9.60
N GLY A 316 -17.22 12.99 -10.11
CA GLY A 316 -16.07 12.65 -9.31
C GLY A 316 -15.35 13.89 -8.76
N LYS A 317 -14.48 13.71 -7.76
CA LYS A 317 -13.69 14.79 -7.13
C LYS A 317 -12.21 14.71 -7.53
N GLY A 318 -11.51 15.83 -7.47
CA GLY A 318 -10.07 15.93 -7.75
C GLY A 318 -9.75 15.49 -9.19
N LYS A 319 -8.92 14.48 -9.40
CA LYS A 319 -8.56 13.96 -10.73
C LYS A 319 -9.74 13.38 -11.53
N PHE A 320 -10.86 13.16 -10.86
CA PHE A 320 -12.11 12.67 -11.46
C PHE A 320 -13.16 13.78 -11.64
N ALA A 321 -12.83 15.07 -11.42
CA ALA A 321 -13.72 16.16 -11.73
C ALA A 321 -14.16 16.11 -13.20
N GLY A 322 -15.45 16.35 -13.48
CA GLY A 322 -16.07 16.20 -14.79
C GLY A 322 -16.33 14.76 -15.24
N LYS A 323 -15.99 13.73 -14.46
CA LYS A 323 -16.08 12.32 -14.83
C LYS A 323 -17.10 11.57 -13.98
N ALA A 324 -17.73 10.56 -14.57
CA ALA A 324 -18.72 9.73 -13.88
C ALA A 324 -18.08 8.88 -12.76
N VAL A 325 -18.71 8.91 -11.60
CA VAL A 325 -18.61 7.92 -10.53
C VAL A 325 -20.00 7.32 -10.35
N PHE A 326 -20.11 6.04 -10.60
CA PHE A 326 -21.37 5.31 -10.54
C PHE A 326 -21.63 4.85 -9.11
N LEU A 327 -22.85 5.01 -8.65
CA LEU A 327 -23.36 4.41 -7.42
C LEU A 327 -24.18 3.18 -7.80
N CYS A 328 -23.67 1.99 -7.45
CA CYS A 328 -24.35 0.72 -7.67
C CYS A 328 -24.87 0.17 -6.35
N LEU A 329 -25.86 -0.73 -6.42
CA LEU A 329 -26.47 -1.36 -5.26
C LEU A 329 -26.01 -2.82 -5.15
N ALA A 330 -25.44 -3.20 -4.02
CA ALA A 330 -25.04 -4.56 -3.72
C ALA A 330 -26.26 -5.43 -3.37
N ASP A 331 -26.10 -6.76 -3.36
CA ASP A 331 -27.20 -7.71 -3.05
C ASP A 331 -27.85 -7.49 -1.66
N ASN A 332 -27.09 -6.96 -0.72
CA ASN A 332 -27.55 -6.64 0.61
C ASN A 332 -28.23 -5.25 0.73
N GLY A 333 -28.46 -4.59 -0.41
CA GLY A 333 -29.10 -3.27 -0.47
C GLY A 333 -28.16 -2.10 -0.12
N LEU A 334 -26.86 -2.33 0.11
CA LEU A 334 -25.93 -1.25 0.40
C LEU A 334 -25.36 -0.64 -0.88
N PRO A 335 -25.30 0.69 -0.98
CA PRO A 335 -24.70 1.35 -2.11
C PRO A 335 -23.15 1.31 -2.04
N PHE A 336 -22.52 1.23 -3.22
CA PHE A 336 -21.07 1.31 -3.37
C PHE A 336 -20.68 2.07 -4.65
N GLU A 337 -19.54 2.75 -4.60
CA GLU A 337 -19.04 3.54 -5.73
C GLU A 337 -18.23 2.67 -6.69
N VAL A 338 -18.43 2.90 -7.99
CA VAL A 338 -17.72 2.21 -9.07
C VAL A 338 -17.18 3.23 -10.05
N ILE A 339 -15.92 3.04 -10.46
CA ILE A 339 -15.29 3.81 -11.53
C ILE A 339 -15.07 2.85 -12.71
N THR A 340 -15.45 3.29 -13.93
CA THR A 340 -15.28 2.49 -15.14
C THR A 340 -13.82 2.46 -15.60
N ARG A 341 -13.46 1.42 -16.35
CA ARG A 341 -12.25 1.43 -17.18
C ARG A 341 -12.43 2.41 -18.36
N GLY A 342 -11.34 2.70 -19.04
CA GLY A 342 -11.35 3.56 -20.24
C GLY A 342 -10.73 4.94 -20.02
N SER A 343 -10.72 5.71 -21.11
CA SER A 343 -10.11 7.04 -21.16
C SER A 343 -10.87 8.07 -20.32
N ALA A 344 -10.27 9.25 -20.15
CA ALA A 344 -10.90 10.37 -19.46
C ALA A 344 -12.17 10.83 -20.18
N GLU A 345 -12.09 10.92 -21.50
CA GLU A 345 -13.16 11.37 -22.39
C GLU A 345 -14.38 10.43 -22.30
N LYS A 346 -14.16 9.10 -22.23
CA LYS A 346 -15.25 8.13 -22.07
C LYS A 346 -15.96 8.27 -20.72
N LYS A 347 -15.21 8.57 -19.66
CA LYS A 347 -15.79 8.81 -18.32
C LYS A 347 -16.57 10.13 -18.25
N GLU A 348 -16.14 11.14 -19.00
CA GLU A 348 -16.85 12.41 -19.16
C GLU A 348 -18.13 12.23 -20.00
N GLU A 349 -18.08 11.40 -21.06
CA GLU A 349 -19.25 11.00 -21.84
C GLU A 349 -20.31 10.31 -20.97
N TYR A 350 -19.90 9.36 -20.13
CA TYR A 350 -20.81 8.70 -19.18
C TYR A 350 -21.44 9.69 -18.20
N PHE A 351 -20.70 10.71 -17.77
CA PHE A 351 -21.27 11.73 -16.88
C PHE A 351 -22.31 12.62 -17.60
N ARG A 352 -22.04 12.98 -18.85
CA ARG A 352 -23.01 13.76 -19.67
C ARG A 352 -24.28 12.98 -19.95
N ASN A 353 -24.18 11.67 -20.15
CA ASN A 353 -25.31 10.77 -20.47
C ASN A 353 -25.85 10.06 -19.21
N ALA A 354 -25.62 10.61 -18.01
CA ALA A 354 -25.96 9.96 -16.74
C ALA A 354 -27.44 9.57 -16.64
N VAL A 355 -28.33 10.41 -17.15
CA VAL A 355 -29.79 10.18 -17.08
C VAL A 355 -30.20 8.89 -17.81
N ASP A 356 -29.56 8.58 -18.94
CA ASP A 356 -29.87 7.40 -19.75
C ASP A 356 -29.28 6.12 -19.19
N LEU A 357 -28.30 6.23 -18.28
CA LEU A 357 -27.57 5.10 -17.71
C LEU A 357 -28.10 4.67 -16.33
N VAL A 358 -28.78 5.57 -15.62
CA VAL A 358 -29.40 5.24 -14.32
C VAL A 358 -30.57 4.29 -14.51
N GLY A 359 -30.66 3.27 -13.65
CA GLY A 359 -31.63 2.19 -13.75
C GLY A 359 -31.15 1.00 -14.59
N GLY A 360 -30.05 1.15 -15.33
CA GLY A 360 -29.39 0.07 -16.03
C GLY A 360 -28.53 -0.81 -15.13
N LEU A 361 -27.88 -1.82 -15.72
CA LEU A 361 -26.94 -2.71 -15.05
C LEU A 361 -25.51 -2.38 -15.43
N MET A 362 -24.60 -2.54 -14.47
CA MET A 362 -23.17 -2.44 -14.67
C MET A 362 -22.50 -3.78 -14.33
N THR A 363 -21.72 -4.31 -15.27
CA THR A 363 -20.81 -5.43 -14.96
C THR A 363 -19.66 -4.90 -14.13
N VAL A 364 -19.56 -5.34 -12.88
CA VAL A 364 -18.49 -4.93 -11.95
C VAL A 364 -17.55 -6.09 -11.72
N ARG A 365 -16.28 -5.85 -12.00
CA ARG A 365 -15.19 -6.76 -11.67
C ARG A 365 -14.60 -6.39 -10.32
N TYR A 366 -14.50 -7.35 -9.41
CA TYR A 366 -14.00 -7.15 -8.06
C TYR A 366 -13.26 -8.39 -7.55
N GLN A 367 -12.50 -8.27 -6.47
CA GLN A 367 -11.73 -9.39 -5.93
C GLN A 367 -12.54 -10.25 -4.96
N ARG A 368 -13.26 -9.61 -4.06
CA ARG A 368 -14.06 -10.21 -2.99
C ARG A 368 -15.09 -9.20 -2.50
N LEU A 369 -15.94 -9.64 -1.59
CA LEU A 369 -16.76 -8.71 -0.82
C LEU A 369 -15.98 -8.20 0.41
N THR A 370 -16.25 -6.96 0.79
CA THR A 370 -15.77 -6.38 2.05
C THR A 370 -16.56 -6.98 3.23
N LYS A 371 -16.13 -6.70 4.46
CA LYS A 371 -16.87 -7.03 5.70
C LYS A 371 -18.32 -6.52 5.67
N ARG A 372 -18.61 -5.45 4.95
CA ARG A 372 -19.94 -4.90 4.75
C ARG A 372 -20.75 -5.59 3.65
N GLY A 373 -20.20 -6.57 2.97
CA GLY A 373 -20.86 -7.27 1.87
C GLY A 373 -20.96 -6.48 0.56
N VAL A 374 -20.12 -5.47 0.38
CA VAL A 374 -20.01 -4.72 -0.89
C VAL A 374 -18.71 -5.10 -1.62
N PRO A 375 -18.66 -5.01 -2.97
CA PRO A 375 -17.45 -5.29 -3.75
C PRO A 375 -16.21 -4.53 -3.30
N TYR A 376 -15.08 -5.23 -3.15
CA TYR A 376 -13.78 -4.63 -2.83
C TYR A 376 -13.01 -4.27 -4.10
N LEU A 377 -12.54 -3.01 -4.18
CA LEU A 377 -11.89 -2.44 -5.35
C LEU A 377 -12.66 -2.66 -6.67
N PRO A 378 -13.94 -2.26 -6.70
CA PRO A 378 -14.79 -2.50 -7.86
C PRO A 378 -14.34 -1.69 -9.07
N VAL A 379 -14.35 -2.32 -10.23
CA VAL A 379 -14.09 -1.68 -11.52
C VAL A 379 -15.23 -2.00 -12.47
N GLY A 380 -15.92 -0.98 -12.93
CA GLY A 380 -17.08 -1.12 -13.81
C GLY A 380 -16.74 -1.25 -15.28
N ASN A 381 -17.55 -2.02 -15.98
CA ASN A 381 -17.61 -2.07 -17.43
C ASN A 381 -19.08 -1.99 -17.84
N LEU A 382 -19.46 -0.92 -18.53
CA LEU A 382 -20.76 -0.86 -19.19
C LEU A 382 -20.64 -1.66 -20.49
N ARG A 383 -21.39 -2.75 -20.57
CA ARG A 383 -21.63 -3.39 -21.88
C ARG A 383 -22.40 -2.37 -22.71
N ASN A 384 -21.92 -2.07 -23.90
CA ASN A 384 -22.70 -1.28 -24.85
C ASN A 384 -24.02 -2.04 -25.03
N TYR A 385 -25.11 -1.41 -24.64
CA TYR A 385 -26.40 -1.83 -25.10
C TYR A 385 -26.45 -1.46 -26.61
N GLU A 386 -26.15 -2.43 -27.46
CA GLU A 386 -26.57 -2.41 -28.87
C GLU A 386 -28.05 -2.78 -28.97
#